data_b43b7e16ab96ba9338f198645788893e
#
_entry.id   b43b7e16ab96ba9338f198645788893e
#
_cell.length_a   1.000
_cell.length_b   1.000
_cell.length_c   1.000
_cell.angle_alpha   90.00
_cell.angle_beta   90.00
_cell.angle_gamma   90.00
#
_symmetry.space_group_name_H-M   'P 1'
#
loop_
_entity.id
_entity.type
_entity.pdbx_description
1 polymer ?
#
loop_
_entity_poly.entity_id
_entity_poly.type
_entity_poly.pdbx_seq_one_letter_code
_entity_poly.pdbx_strand_id
1 'polypeptide(L)'
;MNRDLKALEAQGFRYVFLDEVTLMENFIEGAALFSDVFAACGMKIVLSGKDSLGFLFTEDEQLYDRCILLHTTCIPYREFESVLGVRGIDEYIRHGGTMSLGGVHYNETSTFASKESADEYVDTAIARNIQHSLRCYQYEGHFRHLRDLYDKNELTSAINRVVEDINHRFTLEVLSQDWKSHDLGISTSNLRRDRKNPTDILDRIDLSAVTDSLRKLLEIRNRAEQTVALDDVHAAEIKEYLDLLDLTQEIDVLHLPDVSTKSNRVCVAQPGLRYAQADALIRSLLLDETFSALSLAERTAVQQRILTEIKGRMLEDIVLLETKLANPKKQVLVLQFPVGEFDMVVFDTNAGSCRIFEIKHSKEAAPRQYRHLIDAEKCAQTEHRYGPITGKFVLYRGESQVVEGIQYQNVEEYLLSLA
;
A
#
# COMPACT_ATOMS: atom_id res chain seq x y z
N MET A 1 35.46 -14.52 -3.18
CA MET A 1 34.20 -15.22 -3.46
C MET A 1 34.35 -16.40 -4.42
N ASN A 2 34.75 -16.24 -5.70
CA ASN A 2 34.90 -17.37 -6.66
C ASN A 2 35.84 -18.48 -6.09
N ARG A 3 36.93 -18.10 -5.44
CA ARG A 3 37.86 -19.03 -4.78
C ARG A 3 37.21 -19.81 -3.63
N ASP A 4 36.36 -19.14 -2.87
CA ASP A 4 35.68 -19.75 -1.72
C ASP A 4 34.57 -20.70 -2.17
N LEU A 5 33.81 -20.33 -3.23
CA LEU A 5 32.79 -21.20 -3.81
C LEU A 5 33.43 -22.47 -4.38
N LYS A 6 34.58 -22.38 -5.07
CA LYS A 6 35.34 -23.55 -5.53
C LYS A 6 35.82 -24.43 -4.37
N ALA A 7 36.21 -23.82 -3.26
CA ALA A 7 36.61 -24.56 -2.07
C ALA A 7 35.43 -25.30 -1.44
N LEU A 8 34.26 -24.67 -1.38
CA LEU A 8 33.03 -25.27 -0.88
C LEU A 8 32.55 -26.42 -1.80
N GLU A 9 32.61 -26.22 -3.11
CA GLU A 9 32.31 -27.25 -4.11
C GLU A 9 33.22 -28.48 -3.92
N ALA A 10 34.53 -28.26 -3.79
CA ALA A 10 35.50 -29.33 -3.57
C ALA A 10 35.28 -30.08 -2.25
N GLN A 11 34.67 -29.45 -1.22
CA GLN A 11 34.26 -30.04 0.04
C GLN A 11 32.89 -30.75 -0.03
N GLY A 12 32.20 -30.67 -1.20
CA GLY A 12 30.94 -31.36 -1.42
C GLY A 12 29.70 -30.58 -0.95
N PHE A 13 29.82 -29.30 -0.62
CA PHE A 13 28.67 -28.48 -0.26
C PHE A 13 27.76 -28.28 -1.50
N ARG A 14 26.45 -28.51 -1.32
CA ARG A 14 25.44 -28.43 -2.37
C ARG A 14 24.55 -27.18 -2.27
N TYR A 15 24.45 -26.57 -1.10
CA TYR A 15 23.63 -25.41 -0.82
C TYR A 15 24.53 -24.30 -0.27
N VAL A 16 24.47 -23.15 -0.87
CA VAL A 16 25.25 -21.97 -0.46
C VAL A 16 24.31 -20.78 -0.37
N PHE A 17 24.34 -20.09 0.75
CA PHE A 17 23.61 -18.86 1.01
C PHE A 17 24.64 -17.73 1.11
N LEU A 18 24.47 -16.73 0.26
CA LEU A 18 25.31 -15.53 0.23
C LEU A 18 24.44 -14.33 0.58
N ASP A 19 24.76 -13.74 1.72
CA ASP A 19 24.02 -12.58 2.22
C ASP A 19 24.73 -11.27 1.86
N GLU A 20 23.94 -10.21 1.67
CA GLU A 20 24.39 -8.85 1.32
C GLU A 20 25.29 -8.81 0.07
N VAL A 21 24.99 -9.64 -0.94
CA VAL A 21 25.81 -9.71 -2.18
C VAL A 21 25.79 -8.40 -2.98
N THR A 22 24.74 -7.58 -2.82
CA THR A 22 24.62 -6.28 -3.44
C THR A 22 25.66 -5.26 -2.93
N LEU A 23 26.33 -5.55 -1.80
CA LEU A 23 27.47 -4.76 -1.30
C LEU A 23 28.78 -5.04 -2.04
N MET A 24 28.82 -6.05 -2.88
CA MET A 24 30.04 -6.44 -3.61
C MET A 24 30.27 -5.53 -4.81
N GLU A 25 31.50 -5.08 -4.97
CA GLU A 25 31.92 -4.43 -6.21
C GLU A 25 31.74 -5.38 -7.41
N ASN A 26 31.22 -4.84 -8.51
CA ASN A 26 30.97 -5.57 -9.76
C ASN A 26 30.03 -6.79 -9.55
N PHE A 27 29.04 -6.66 -8.64
CA PHE A 27 28.08 -7.74 -8.41
C PHE A 27 27.28 -8.05 -9.68
N ILE A 28 26.79 -7.02 -10.37
CA ILE A 28 25.99 -7.18 -11.59
C ILE A 28 26.79 -7.93 -12.65
N GLU A 29 27.99 -7.45 -12.98
CA GLU A 29 28.84 -8.03 -14.03
C GLU A 29 29.34 -9.44 -13.70
N GLY A 30 29.45 -9.73 -12.41
CA GLY A 30 29.96 -11.04 -11.94
C GLY A 30 28.88 -12.09 -11.69
N ALA A 31 27.61 -11.73 -11.75
CA ALA A 31 26.52 -12.60 -11.32
C ALA A 31 26.33 -13.84 -12.17
N ALA A 32 26.62 -13.79 -13.49
CA ALA A 32 26.55 -14.93 -14.37
C ALA A 32 27.42 -16.12 -13.91
N LEU A 33 28.53 -15.87 -13.18
CA LEU A 33 29.39 -16.93 -12.64
C LEU A 33 28.66 -17.85 -11.66
N PHE A 34 27.69 -17.35 -10.92
CA PHE A 34 26.92 -18.16 -9.99
C PHE A 34 26.11 -19.22 -10.72
N SER A 35 25.50 -18.85 -11.84
CA SER A 35 24.72 -19.75 -12.68
C SER A 35 25.63 -20.64 -13.55
N ASP A 36 26.48 -20.04 -14.37
CA ASP A 36 27.17 -20.73 -15.45
C ASP A 36 28.31 -21.67 -14.96
N VAL A 37 28.85 -21.37 -13.79
CA VAL A 37 29.93 -22.20 -13.23
C VAL A 37 29.40 -23.08 -12.08
N PHE A 38 28.81 -22.49 -11.05
CA PHE A 38 28.52 -23.22 -9.82
C PHE A 38 27.16 -23.92 -9.82
N ALA A 39 26.09 -23.24 -10.28
CA ALA A 39 24.78 -23.87 -10.37
C ALA A 39 24.77 -24.97 -11.45
N ALA A 40 25.47 -24.77 -12.57
CA ALA A 40 25.66 -25.80 -13.60
C ALA A 40 26.36 -27.04 -13.07
N CYS A 41 27.23 -26.91 -12.06
CA CYS A 41 27.88 -28.03 -11.37
C CYS A 41 27.00 -28.63 -10.25
N GLY A 42 25.75 -28.22 -10.12
CA GLY A 42 24.76 -28.77 -9.18
C GLY A 42 24.75 -28.13 -7.80
N MET A 43 25.40 -26.99 -7.61
CA MET A 43 25.23 -26.16 -6.41
C MET A 43 23.93 -25.38 -6.50
N LYS A 44 23.18 -25.31 -5.39
CA LYS A 44 22.04 -24.41 -5.24
C LYS A 44 22.50 -23.17 -4.49
N ILE A 45 22.41 -22.03 -5.14
CA ILE A 45 22.91 -20.77 -4.59
C ILE A 45 21.69 -19.86 -4.32
N VAL A 46 21.61 -19.34 -3.12
CA VAL A 46 20.63 -18.33 -2.71
C VAL A 46 21.42 -17.05 -2.45
N LEU A 47 21.03 -16.00 -3.12
CA LEU A 47 21.59 -14.65 -2.97
C LEU A 47 20.60 -13.78 -2.23
N SER A 48 21.05 -13.04 -1.23
CA SER A 48 20.24 -12.02 -0.55
C SER A 48 20.98 -10.68 -0.51
N GLY A 49 20.23 -9.61 -0.39
CA GLY A 49 20.79 -8.26 -0.28
C GLY A 49 19.68 -7.23 -0.16
N LYS A 50 20.04 -6.03 0.28
CA LYS A 50 19.09 -4.93 0.53
C LYS A 50 18.77 -4.11 -0.70
N ASP A 51 19.59 -4.20 -1.73
CA ASP A 51 19.49 -3.37 -2.91
C ASP A 51 18.65 -4.05 -3.98
N SER A 52 17.36 -3.70 -4.03
CA SER A 52 16.43 -4.24 -5.02
C SER A 52 16.86 -3.94 -6.46
N LEU A 53 17.40 -2.76 -6.73
CA LEU A 53 17.88 -2.39 -8.06
C LEU A 53 19.07 -3.26 -8.50
N GLY A 54 20.01 -3.54 -7.60
CA GLY A 54 21.14 -4.41 -7.89
C GLY A 54 20.69 -5.79 -8.37
N PHE A 55 19.64 -6.35 -7.78
CA PHE A 55 19.05 -7.61 -8.21
C PHE A 55 18.30 -7.49 -9.53
N LEU A 56 17.47 -6.46 -9.71
CA LEU A 56 16.70 -6.26 -10.93
C LEU A 56 17.61 -6.11 -12.15
N PHE A 57 18.63 -5.25 -12.09
CA PHE A 57 19.60 -5.11 -13.19
C PHE A 57 20.41 -6.38 -13.43
N THR A 58 20.72 -7.12 -12.37
CA THR A 58 21.42 -8.40 -12.50
C THR A 58 20.54 -9.44 -13.20
N GLU A 59 19.24 -9.47 -12.89
CA GLU A 59 18.27 -10.37 -13.54
C GLU A 59 18.16 -10.03 -15.03
N ASP A 60 17.97 -8.77 -15.36
CA ASP A 60 17.80 -8.34 -16.75
C ASP A 60 19.04 -8.56 -17.62
N GLU A 61 20.25 -8.40 -17.07
CA GLU A 61 21.47 -8.47 -17.83
C GLU A 61 22.18 -9.82 -17.75
N GLN A 62 22.53 -10.25 -16.55
CA GLN A 62 23.46 -11.35 -16.33
C GLN A 62 22.78 -12.67 -15.92
N LEU A 63 21.64 -12.57 -15.23
CA LEU A 63 20.90 -13.73 -14.73
C LEU A 63 19.58 -13.96 -15.47
N TYR A 64 19.39 -13.33 -16.62
CA TYR A 64 18.19 -13.54 -17.44
C TYR A 64 17.98 -15.04 -17.70
N ASP A 65 16.78 -15.52 -17.35
CA ASP A 65 16.38 -16.95 -17.46
C ASP A 65 17.22 -17.93 -16.61
N ARG A 66 18.06 -17.44 -15.69
CA ARG A 66 19.00 -18.25 -14.89
C ARG A 66 18.72 -18.21 -13.38
N CYS A 67 17.81 -17.37 -12.94
CA CYS A 67 17.45 -17.24 -11.53
C CYS A 67 15.93 -17.13 -11.34
N ILE A 68 15.53 -17.24 -10.10
CA ILE A 68 14.16 -16.94 -9.66
C ILE A 68 14.30 -15.78 -8.67
N LEU A 69 13.74 -14.64 -9.02
CA LEU A 69 13.69 -13.48 -8.12
C LEU A 69 12.55 -13.66 -7.11
N LEU A 70 12.87 -13.47 -5.83
CA LEU A 70 11.90 -13.51 -4.73
C LEU A 70 11.87 -12.15 -4.07
N HIS A 71 10.72 -11.48 -4.14
CA HIS A 71 10.49 -10.21 -3.47
C HIS A 71 10.04 -10.45 -2.03
N THR A 72 10.77 -9.88 -1.07
CA THR A 72 10.50 -10.03 0.36
C THR A 72 10.36 -8.67 1.06
N THR A 73 9.98 -7.66 0.31
CA THR A 73 10.02 -6.26 0.75
C THR A 73 8.91 -5.91 1.74
N CYS A 74 7.80 -6.66 1.76
CA CYS A 74 6.73 -6.48 2.72
C CYS A 74 6.29 -7.82 3.31
N ILE A 75 5.88 -7.80 4.57
CA ILE A 75 5.30 -8.97 5.25
C ILE A 75 3.78 -8.90 5.04
N PRO A 76 3.18 -9.82 4.28
CA PRO A 76 1.74 -9.85 4.07
C PRO A 76 1.00 -10.26 5.35
N TYR A 77 -0.30 -9.98 5.40
CA TYR A 77 -1.13 -10.32 6.56
C TYR A 77 -1.02 -11.78 6.99
N ARG A 78 -0.99 -12.70 6.02
CA ARG A 78 -0.89 -14.15 6.29
C ARG A 78 0.39 -14.57 7.04
N GLU A 79 1.45 -13.79 6.94
CA GLU A 79 2.74 -14.06 7.60
C GLU A 79 2.95 -13.21 8.85
N PHE A 80 2.18 -12.13 9.00
CA PHE A 80 2.32 -11.13 10.05
C PHE A 80 2.27 -11.74 11.45
N GLU A 81 1.31 -12.64 11.71
CA GLU A 81 1.21 -13.32 12.99
C GLU A 81 2.40 -14.23 13.25
N SER A 82 2.80 -15.03 12.28
CA SER A 82 3.90 -16.01 12.45
C SER A 82 5.25 -15.35 12.58
N VAL A 83 5.46 -14.19 11.91
CA VAL A 83 6.73 -13.47 11.94
C VAL A 83 6.83 -12.54 13.16
N LEU A 84 5.75 -11.80 13.48
CA LEU A 84 5.76 -10.75 14.50
C LEU A 84 5.03 -11.12 15.79
N GLY A 85 4.29 -12.23 15.82
CA GLY A 85 3.50 -12.65 16.99
C GLY A 85 2.29 -11.76 17.28
N VAL A 86 1.89 -10.89 16.35
CA VAL A 86 0.81 -9.93 16.49
C VAL A 86 -0.39 -10.37 15.65
N ARG A 87 -1.60 -10.28 16.20
CA ARG A 87 -2.82 -10.81 15.56
C ARG A 87 -3.82 -9.72 15.23
N GLY A 88 -4.55 -9.97 14.16
CA GLY A 88 -5.73 -9.22 13.79
C GLY A 88 -5.47 -8.09 12.80
N ILE A 89 -6.47 -7.83 11.97
CA ILE A 89 -6.37 -6.87 10.88
C ILE A 89 -6.18 -5.42 11.36
N ASP A 90 -6.74 -5.06 12.53
CA ASP A 90 -6.53 -3.71 13.09
C ASP A 90 -5.07 -3.48 13.51
N GLU A 91 -4.41 -4.51 14.03
CA GLU A 91 -2.99 -4.42 14.39
C GLU A 91 -2.12 -4.43 13.13
N TYR A 92 -2.50 -5.21 12.11
CA TYR A 92 -1.81 -5.17 10.82
C TYR A 92 -1.94 -3.81 10.13
N ILE A 93 -3.10 -3.16 10.17
CA ILE A 93 -3.30 -1.79 9.67
C ILE A 93 -2.35 -0.81 10.38
N ARG A 94 -2.15 -0.96 11.68
CA ARG A 94 -1.34 -0.04 12.49
C ARG A 94 0.16 -0.27 12.36
N HIS A 95 0.57 -1.52 12.20
CA HIS A 95 1.96 -1.94 12.42
C HIS A 95 2.50 -2.87 11.34
N GLY A 96 1.66 -3.25 10.39
CA GLY A 96 2.00 -4.26 9.38
C GLY A 96 2.87 -3.75 8.25
N GLY A 97 3.35 -4.72 7.47
CA GLY A 97 4.06 -4.53 6.22
C GLY A 97 5.57 -4.63 6.31
N THR A 98 6.19 -4.45 7.46
CA THR A 98 7.65 -4.57 7.62
C THR A 98 8.05 -5.11 8.98
N MET A 99 9.27 -5.63 9.04
CA MET A 99 9.94 -5.95 10.29
C MET A 99 10.57 -4.68 10.89
N SER A 100 10.68 -4.61 12.22
CA SER A 100 11.37 -3.50 12.85
C SER A 100 12.84 -3.46 12.41
N LEU A 101 13.30 -2.30 11.99
CA LEU A 101 14.69 -2.07 11.67
C LEU A 101 15.51 -1.94 12.95
N GLY A 102 16.70 -2.51 12.95
CA GLY A 102 17.67 -2.36 14.04
C GLY A 102 17.59 -3.40 15.15
N GLY A 103 16.92 -4.53 14.93
CA GLY A 103 16.90 -5.63 15.90
C GLY A 103 16.09 -5.35 17.17
N VAL A 104 15.19 -4.39 17.10
CA VAL A 104 14.25 -4.11 18.20
C VAL A 104 13.31 -5.29 18.34
N HIS A 105 13.11 -5.73 19.58
CA HIS A 105 12.20 -6.82 19.89
C HIS A 105 10.78 -6.42 19.51
N TYR A 106 10.10 -7.28 18.75
CA TYR A 106 8.72 -7.10 18.26
C TYR A 106 7.70 -6.78 19.34
N ASN A 107 8.03 -7.00 20.60
CA ASN A 107 7.12 -6.88 21.73
C ASN A 107 7.22 -5.52 22.45
N GLU A 108 8.19 -4.66 22.16
CA GLU A 108 8.45 -3.47 22.97
C GLU A 108 7.92 -2.19 22.37
N THR A 109 8.05 -1.99 21.05
CA THR A 109 7.46 -0.84 20.35
C THR A 109 7.18 -1.23 18.91
N SER A 110 5.99 -0.94 18.45
CA SER A 110 5.69 -1.14 17.05
C SER A 110 6.47 -0.15 16.18
N THR A 111 6.94 -0.59 15.04
CA THR A 111 7.76 0.20 14.10
C THR A 111 7.11 1.52 13.73
N PHE A 112 5.78 1.53 13.59
CA PHE A 112 5.02 2.71 13.19
C PHE A 112 4.11 3.22 14.32
N ALA A 113 4.64 3.34 15.52
CA ALA A 113 3.87 3.85 16.66
C ALA A 113 3.57 5.35 16.56
N SER A 114 4.40 6.11 15.83
CA SER A 114 4.28 7.56 15.67
C SER A 114 4.79 8.02 14.31
N LYS A 115 4.58 9.32 14.00
CA LYS A 115 5.15 9.92 12.79
C LYS A 115 6.67 9.84 12.79
N GLU A 116 7.31 10.08 13.94
CA GLU A 116 8.77 10.02 14.08
C GLU A 116 9.31 8.65 13.69
N SER A 117 8.67 7.56 14.11
CA SER A 117 9.08 6.20 13.73
C SER A 117 8.83 5.91 12.24
N ALA A 118 7.80 6.51 11.65
CA ALA A 118 7.57 6.43 10.20
C ALA A 118 8.63 7.19 9.41
N ASP A 119 8.98 8.40 9.84
CA ASP A 119 10.02 9.22 9.23
C ASP A 119 11.40 8.54 9.36
N GLU A 120 11.71 7.96 10.53
CA GLU A 120 12.94 7.18 10.74
C GLU A 120 13.02 5.97 9.80
N TYR A 121 11.90 5.30 9.55
CA TYR A 121 11.86 4.21 8.58
C TYR A 121 12.17 4.69 7.15
N VAL A 122 11.56 5.80 6.73
CA VAL A 122 11.85 6.38 5.40
C VAL A 122 13.32 6.77 5.30
N ASP A 123 13.89 7.40 6.31
CA ASP A 123 15.30 7.78 6.32
C ASP A 123 16.24 6.58 6.28
N THR A 124 15.95 5.54 7.07
CA THR A 124 16.87 4.41 7.26
C THR A 124 16.70 3.32 6.22
N ALA A 125 15.49 2.95 5.89
CA ALA A 125 15.23 1.83 4.99
C ALA A 125 15.13 2.26 3.52
N ILE A 126 14.45 3.37 3.25
CA ILE A 126 14.20 3.81 1.88
C ILE A 126 15.35 4.68 1.38
N ALA A 127 15.60 5.81 2.03
CA ALA A 127 16.59 6.78 1.57
C ALA A 127 18.01 6.22 1.55
N ARG A 128 18.42 5.47 2.56
CA ARG A 128 19.74 4.83 2.60
C ARG A 128 19.89 3.73 1.55
N ASN A 129 18.82 3.01 1.25
CA ASN A 129 18.85 2.01 0.17
C ASN A 129 19.09 2.69 -1.17
N ILE A 130 18.35 3.75 -1.49
CA ILE A 130 18.57 4.56 -2.70
C ILE A 130 19.99 5.14 -2.74
N GLN A 131 20.46 5.71 -1.62
CA GLN A 131 21.81 6.25 -1.53
C GLN A 131 22.88 5.19 -1.82
N HIS A 132 22.68 3.97 -1.30
CA HIS A 132 23.57 2.86 -1.55
C HIS A 132 23.58 2.48 -3.02
N SER A 133 22.41 2.29 -3.63
CA SER A 133 22.25 1.98 -5.04
C SER A 133 22.95 3.01 -5.94
N LEU A 134 22.67 4.30 -5.70
CA LEU A 134 23.28 5.39 -6.50
C LEU A 134 24.80 5.48 -6.35
N ARG A 135 25.34 5.02 -5.21
CA ARG A 135 26.80 4.99 -4.96
C ARG A 135 27.47 3.80 -5.64
N CYS A 136 26.85 2.63 -5.58
CA CYS A 136 27.47 1.38 -6.02
C CYS A 136 27.29 1.11 -7.50
N TYR A 137 26.21 1.61 -8.13
CA TYR A 137 25.85 1.29 -9.49
C TYR A 137 25.82 2.53 -10.39
N GLN A 138 26.28 2.35 -11.63
CA GLN A 138 26.17 3.36 -12.68
C GLN A 138 25.03 2.94 -13.61
N TYR A 139 23.89 3.62 -13.50
CA TYR A 139 22.66 3.25 -14.20
C TYR A 139 22.54 3.89 -15.60
N GLU A 140 23.60 4.10 -16.33
CA GLU A 140 23.62 4.64 -17.71
C GLU A 140 22.70 5.88 -17.93
N GLY A 141 22.57 6.72 -16.90
CA GLY A 141 21.69 7.91 -16.92
C GLY A 141 20.28 7.69 -16.41
N HIS A 142 19.89 6.48 -16.07
CA HIS A 142 18.67 6.21 -15.30
C HIS A 142 18.79 6.78 -13.88
N PHE A 143 17.72 7.29 -13.31
CA PHE A 143 17.72 7.97 -12.00
C PHE A 143 18.73 9.13 -11.89
N ARG A 144 18.96 9.84 -13.00
CA ARG A 144 19.91 10.96 -13.05
C ARG A 144 19.55 12.06 -12.07
N HIS A 145 18.27 12.36 -11.92
CA HIS A 145 17.79 13.43 -11.04
C HIS A 145 17.87 13.01 -9.56
N LEU A 146 17.69 11.73 -9.25
CA LEU A 146 17.98 11.21 -7.90
C LEU A 146 19.47 11.35 -7.55
N ARG A 147 20.35 11.15 -8.52
CA ARG A 147 21.78 11.36 -8.35
C ARG A 147 22.11 12.82 -8.04
N ASP A 148 21.48 13.76 -8.75
CA ASP A 148 21.64 15.19 -8.50
C ASP A 148 21.19 15.58 -7.08
N LEU A 149 20.08 15.02 -6.60
CA LEU A 149 19.60 15.20 -5.21
C LEU A 149 20.58 14.58 -4.19
N TYR A 150 21.12 13.40 -4.48
CA TYR A 150 22.11 12.76 -3.64
C TYR A 150 23.37 13.60 -3.49
N ASP A 151 23.92 14.11 -4.60
CA ASP A 151 25.12 14.93 -4.61
C ASP A 151 24.94 16.27 -3.86
N LYS A 152 23.69 16.76 -3.76
CA LYS A 152 23.31 17.95 -2.96
C LYS A 152 22.96 17.64 -1.51
N ASN A 153 22.99 16.39 -1.07
CA ASN A 153 22.50 15.91 0.24
C ASN A 153 20.99 16.22 0.50
N GLU A 154 20.19 16.25 -0.56
CA GLU A 154 18.77 16.60 -0.51
C GLU A 154 17.87 15.38 -0.75
N LEU A 155 18.43 14.22 -1.09
CA LEU A 155 17.69 13.03 -1.50
C LEU A 155 16.74 12.53 -0.40
N THR A 156 17.18 12.44 0.85
CA THR A 156 16.36 11.99 1.97
C THR A 156 15.14 12.88 2.16
N SER A 157 15.32 14.19 2.16
CA SER A 157 14.23 15.16 2.30
C SER A 157 13.25 15.07 1.13
N ALA A 158 13.75 14.84 -0.08
CA ALA A 158 12.93 14.67 -1.28
C ALA A 158 12.07 13.40 -1.21
N ILE A 159 12.64 12.28 -0.78
CA ILE A 159 11.91 11.00 -0.63
C ILE A 159 10.84 11.12 0.45
N ASN A 160 11.18 11.64 1.63
CA ASN A 160 10.23 11.86 2.72
C ASN A 160 9.03 12.68 2.24
N ARG A 161 9.28 13.73 1.49
CA ARG A 161 8.24 14.58 0.95
C ARG A 161 7.33 13.85 -0.04
N VAL A 162 7.87 13.03 -0.94
CA VAL A 162 7.06 12.26 -1.89
C VAL A 162 6.21 11.21 -1.18
N VAL A 163 6.78 10.49 -0.20
CA VAL A 163 6.05 9.50 0.61
C VAL A 163 4.95 10.18 1.43
N GLU A 164 5.24 11.30 2.07
CA GLU A 164 4.23 12.08 2.79
C GLU A 164 3.12 12.57 1.84
N ASP A 165 3.46 13.10 0.67
CA ASP A 165 2.48 13.57 -0.31
C ASP A 165 1.52 12.46 -0.76
N ILE A 166 2.04 11.26 -1.03
CA ILE A 166 1.22 10.07 -1.36
C ILE A 166 0.22 9.77 -0.24
N ASN A 167 0.67 9.76 1.02
CA ASN A 167 -0.17 9.42 2.16
C ASN A 167 -1.13 10.56 2.55
N HIS A 168 -0.74 11.80 2.36
CA HIS A 168 -1.60 12.96 2.57
C HIS A 168 -2.72 13.05 1.53
N ARG A 169 -2.43 12.78 0.25
CA ARG A 169 -3.45 12.70 -0.81
C ARG A 169 -4.45 11.59 -0.52
N PHE A 170 -3.98 10.42 -0.11
CA PHE A 170 -4.84 9.35 0.35
C PHE A 170 -5.80 9.81 1.46
N THR A 171 -5.29 10.47 2.50
CA THR A 171 -6.10 10.96 3.61
C THR A 171 -7.13 12.00 3.15
N LEU A 172 -6.74 12.91 2.25
CA LEU A 172 -7.65 13.90 1.66
C LEU A 172 -8.75 13.26 0.82
N GLU A 173 -8.42 12.23 0.04
CA GLU A 173 -9.39 11.48 -0.76
C GLU A 173 -10.43 10.79 0.13
N VAL A 174 -9.98 10.09 1.17
CA VAL A 174 -10.87 9.44 2.14
C VAL A 174 -11.83 10.45 2.74
N LEU A 175 -11.32 11.56 3.26
CA LEU A 175 -12.14 12.58 3.89
C LEU A 175 -13.12 13.23 2.89
N SER A 176 -12.68 13.53 1.67
CA SER A 176 -13.54 14.16 0.66
C SER A 176 -14.61 13.22 0.09
N GLN A 177 -14.36 11.93 0.00
CA GLN A 177 -15.34 10.95 -0.47
C GLN A 177 -16.40 10.67 0.60
N ASP A 178 -16.00 10.45 1.84
CA ASP A 178 -16.93 10.21 2.94
C ASP A 178 -17.82 11.41 3.21
N TRP A 179 -17.28 12.60 3.13
CA TRP A 179 -18.08 13.80 3.35
C TRP A 179 -19.09 14.04 2.23
N LYS A 180 -18.75 13.75 0.97
CA LYS A 180 -19.72 13.77 -0.14
C LYS A 180 -20.79 12.70 0.01
N SER A 181 -20.43 11.50 0.44
CA SER A 181 -21.40 10.43 0.67
C SER A 181 -22.27 10.69 1.90
N HIS A 182 -21.72 11.33 2.92
CA HIS A 182 -22.45 11.78 4.09
C HIS A 182 -23.43 12.90 3.73
N ASP A 183 -23.03 13.89 2.97
CA ASP A 183 -23.89 14.98 2.46
C ASP A 183 -25.04 14.43 1.59
N LEU A 184 -24.77 13.46 0.70
CA LEU A 184 -25.79 12.79 -0.09
C LEU A 184 -26.71 11.90 0.77
N GLY A 185 -26.16 11.25 1.80
CA GLY A 185 -26.91 10.49 2.79
C GLY A 185 -27.78 11.39 3.68
N ILE A 186 -27.27 12.56 4.05
CA ILE A 186 -28.01 13.58 4.79
C ILE A 186 -29.12 14.19 3.94
N SER A 187 -28.90 14.45 2.66
CA SER A 187 -29.95 14.99 1.79
C SER A 187 -31.15 14.04 1.64
N THR A 188 -30.92 12.72 1.71
CA THR A 188 -32.01 11.72 1.64
C THR A 188 -32.61 11.36 3.00
N SER A 189 -31.86 11.47 4.10
CA SER A 189 -32.34 11.21 5.45
C SER A 189 -32.84 12.47 6.18
N ASN A 190 -32.35 13.67 5.86
CA ASN A 190 -32.77 14.95 6.43
C ASN A 190 -34.11 15.47 5.94
N LEU A 191 -34.69 14.88 4.88
CA LEU A 191 -36.12 15.05 4.60
C LEU A 191 -36.98 14.40 5.69
N ARG A 192 -36.41 13.68 6.66
CA ARG A 192 -37.12 12.93 7.72
C ARG A 192 -36.64 13.17 9.14
N ARG A 193 -35.62 13.98 9.43
CA ARG A 193 -35.15 14.22 10.81
C ARG A 193 -34.91 15.69 11.10
N ASP A 194 -35.40 16.07 12.29
CA ASP A 194 -35.30 17.40 12.88
C ASP A 194 -33.83 17.81 13.05
N ARG A 195 -33.41 18.89 12.38
CA ARG A 195 -32.07 19.52 12.49
C ARG A 195 -31.65 19.92 13.91
N LYS A 196 -32.52 19.73 14.88
CA LYS A 196 -32.31 20.20 16.28
C LYS A 196 -31.44 19.26 17.13
N ASN A 197 -31.23 18.01 16.73
CA ASN A 197 -30.35 17.07 17.45
C ASN A 197 -29.53 16.26 16.49
N PRO A 198 -28.36 16.75 16.05
CA PRO A 198 -27.42 15.99 15.23
C PRO A 198 -26.96 14.74 16.00
N THR A 199 -27.11 13.56 15.39
CA THR A 199 -26.78 12.26 15.98
C THR A 199 -25.32 11.86 15.75
N ASP A 200 -24.64 12.45 14.76
CA ASP A 200 -23.24 12.24 14.49
C ASP A 200 -22.45 13.50 14.85
N ILE A 201 -21.26 13.34 15.42
CA ILE A 201 -20.39 14.45 15.79
C ILE A 201 -19.92 15.23 14.56
N LEU A 202 -19.82 14.57 13.39
CA LEU A 202 -19.46 15.19 12.12
C LEU A 202 -20.55 16.16 11.62
N ASP A 203 -21.82 15.97 12.02
CA ASP A 203 -22.93 16.89 11.67
C ASP A 203 -22.79 18.27 12.34
N ARG A 204 -21.89 18.40 13.32
CA ARG A 204 -21.61 19.66 14.04
C ARG A 204 -20.43 20.42 13.47
N ILE A 205 -19.72 19.84 12.50
CA ILE A 205 -18.49 20.38 11.97
C ILE A 205 -18.75 20.89 10.56
N ASP A 206 -18.22 22.05 10.25
CA ASP A 206 -18.16 22.53 8.87
C ASP A 206 -17.09 21.74 8.10
N LEU A 207 -17.53 20.73 7.39
CA LEU A 207 -16.69 19.80 6.65
C LEU A 207 -15.93 20.50 5.52
N SER A 208 -16.49 21.57 4.94
CA SER A 208 -15.78 22.36 3.92
C SER A 208 -14.63 23.13 4.55
N ALA A 209 -14.86 23.75 5.72
CA ALA A 209 -13.79 24.43 6.46
C ALA A 209 -12.68 23.45 6.90
N VAL A 210 -13.03 22.23 7.29
CA VAL A 210 -12.05 21.17 7.63
C VAL A 210 -11.21 20.79 6.42
N THR A 211 -11.83 20.61 5.25
CA THR A 211 -11.09 20.32 4.02
C THR A 211 -10.14 21.44 3.64
N ASP A 212 -10.58 22.69 3.77
CA ASP A 212 -9.76 23.85 3.48
C ASP A 212 -8.62 24.01 4.50
N SER A 213 -8.88 23.75 5.78
CA SER A 213 -7.85 23.72 6.82
C SER A 213 -6.82 22.63 6.56
N LEU A 214 -7.26 21.44 6.16
CA LEU A 214 -6.36 20.35 5.80
C LEU A 214 -5.48 20.71 4.60
N ARG A 215 -6.06 21.29 3.56
CA ARG A 215 -5.31 21.77 2.39
C ARG A 215 -4.30 22.83 2.77
N LYS A 216 -4.68 23.82 3.57
CA LYS A 216 -3.78 24.86 4.08
C LYS A 216 -2.63 24.25 4.90
N LEU A 217 -2.92 23.28 5.75
CA LEU A 217 -1.93 22.60 6.59
C LEU A 217 -0.88 21.89 5.73
N LEU A 218 -1.34 21.22 4.68
CA LEU A 218 -0.46 20.58 3.69
C LEU A 218 0.34 21.59 2.87
N GLU A 219 -0.28 22.71 2.46
CA GLU A 219 0.41 23.79 1.74
C GLU A 219 1.47 24.49 2.62
N ILE A 220 1.17 24.72 3.90
CA ILE A 220 2.11 25.34 4.84
C ILE A 220 3.29 24.41 5.10
N ARG A 221 3.05 23.12 5.33
CA ARG A 221 4.12 22.12 5.47
C ARG A 221 4.98 22.07 4.22
N ASN A 222 4.34 21.94 3.05
CA ASN A 222 5.05 21.94 1.78
C ASN A 222 5.93 23.18 1.57
N ARG A 223 5.54 24.35 2.09
CA ARG A 223 6.35 25.59 2.00
C ARG A 223 7.44 25.68 3.06
N ALA A 224 7.17 25.23 4.28
CA ALA A 224 8.13 25.31 5.39
C ALA A 224 9.28 24.32 5.25
N GLU A 225 9.02 23.16 4.62
CA GLU A 225 10.00 22.11 4.36
C GLU A 225 10.68 22.24 2.98
N GLN A 226 10.39 23.29 2.24
CA GLN A 226 10.99 23.57 0.91
C GLN A 226 12.45 24.07 1.02
N THR A 227 13.35 23.21 1.44
CA THR A 227 14.79 23.40 1.20
C THR A 227 15.17 22.95 -0.21
N VAL A 228 14.34 22.12 -0.85
CA VAL A 228 14.57 21.52 -2.18
C VAL A 228 13.43 21.88 -3.12
N ALA A 229 13.75 22.43 -4.28
CA ALA A 229 12.80 22.58 -5.38
C ALA A 229 12.65 21.21 -6.07
N LEU A 230 11.65 20.43 -5.66
CA LEU A 230 11.25 19.22 -6.38
C LEU A 230 10.40 19.60 -7.58
N ASP A 231 10.83 19.22 -8.75
CA ASP A 231 10.01 19.24 -9.96
C ASP A 231 9.31 17.90 -10.18
N ASP A 232 8.43 17.85 -11.18
CA ASP A 232 7.66 16.64 -11.50
C ASP A 232 8.56 15.46 -11.91
N VAL A 233 9.77 15.73 -12.42
CA VAL A 233 10.71 14.69 -12.86
C VAL A 233 11.35 14.01 -11.64
N HIS A 234 11.79 14.78 -10.65
CA HIS A 234 12.27 14.21 -9.39
C HIS A 234 11.21 13.35 -8.70
N ALA A 235 9.97 13.86 -8.65
CA ALA A 235 8.87 13.11 -8.05
C ALA A 235 8.55 11.81 -8.82
N ALA A 236 8.66 11.83 -10.15
CA ALA A 236 8.45 10.66 -10.99
C ALA A 236 9.55 9.60 -10.77
N GLU A 237 10.82 9.99 -10.76
CA GLU A 237 11.93 9.06 -10.49
C GLU A 237 11.86 8.46 -9.07
N ILE A 238 11.48 9.26 -8.06
CA ILE A 238 11.28 8.74 -6.70
C ILE A 238 10.15 7.71 -6.67
N LYS A 239 9.01 8.01 -7.30
CA LYS A 239 7.88 7.05 -7.37
C LYS A 239 8.27 5.76 -8.07
N GLU A 240 8.94 5.86 -9.21
CA GLU A 240 9.46 4.70 -9.93
C GLU A 240 10.36 3.85 -9.03
N TYR A 241 11.25 4.49 -8.26
CA TYR A 241 12.09 3.77 -7.33
C TYR A 241 11.31 3.11 -6.18
N LEU A 242 10.28 3.78 -5.66
CA LEU A 242 9.41 3.20 -4.62
C LEU A 242 8.64 1.97 -5.15
N ASP A 243 8.23 2.00 -6.42
CA ASP A 243 7.58 0.86 -7.08
C ASP A 243 8.57 -0.31 -7.27
N LEU A 244 9.82 -0.02 -7.66
CA LEU A 244 10.88 -1.02 -7.77
C LEU A 244 11.30 -1.63 -6.41
N LEU A 245 11.10 -0.90 -5.31
CA LEU A 245 11.24 -1.41 -3.95
C LEU A 245 10.00 -2.19 -3.46
N ASP A 246 8.98 -2.36 -4.30
CA ASP A 246 7.66 -2.91 -3.92
C ASP A 246 6.98 -2.18 -2.76
N LEU A 247 7.39 -0.94 -2.46
CA LEU A 247 6.75 -0.14 -1.42
C LEU A 247 5.40 0.41 -1.88
N THR A 248 5.29 0.74 -3.15
CA THR A 248 4.06 1.16 -3.80
C THR A 248 3.67 0.18 -4.89
N GLN A 249 2.37 0.00 -5.08
CA GLN A 249 1.80 -0.80 -6.15
C GLN A 249 0.57 -0.10 -6.71
N GLU A 250 0.46 -0.03 -8.02
CA GLU A 250 -0.68 0.54 -8.68
C GLU A 250 -1.76 -0.51 -8.95
N ILE A 251 -3.00 -0.16 -8.63
CA ILE A 251 -4.19 -0.94 -8.95
C ILE A 251 -5.00 -0.16 -9.99
N ASP A 252 -5.32 -0.81 -11.10
CA ASP A 252 -6.14 -0.20 -12.14
C ASP A 252 -7.52 0.15 -11.61
N VAL A 253 -7.98 1.37 -11.87
CA VAL A 253 -9.36 1.82 -11.67
C VAL A 253 -9.97 2.08 -13.04
N LEU A 254 -10.94 1.26 -13.42
CA LEU A 254 -11.63 1.37 -14.69
C LEU A 254 -13.02 1.93 -14.49
N HIS A 255 -13.42 2.80 -15.39
CA HIS A 255 -14.73 3.44 -15.35
C HIS A 255 -15.69 2.80 -16.36
N LEU A 256 -16.89 2.47 -15.93
CA LEU A 256 -17.95 1.98 -16.82
C LEU A 256 -19.13 2.97 -16.82
N PRO A 257 -19.80 3.16 -17.96
CA PRO A 257 -19.55 2.52 -19.26
C PRO A 257 -18.38 3.12 -20.06
N ASP A 258 -17.83 4.26 -19.66
CA ASP A 258 -16.75 4.94 -20.39
C ASP A 258 -15.37 4.38 -20.03
N VAL A 259 -14.87 3.50 -20.86
CA VAL A 259 -13.59 2.80 -20.70
C VAL A 259 -12.39 3.65 -21.12
N SER A 260 -12.60 4.81 -21.71
CA SER A 260 -11.51 5.70 -22.14
C SER A 260 -10.84 6.36 -20.93
N THR A 261 -11.59 6.51 -19.84
CA THR A 261 -11.09 7.05 -18.57
C THR A 261 -10.47 5.93 -17.74
N LYS A 262 -9.17 5.97 -17.59
CA LYS A 262 -8.42 5.09 -16.69
C LYS A 262 -7.74 5.95 -15.63
N SER A 263 -7.73 5.47 -14.41
CA SER A 263 -6.94 6.02 -13.32
C SER A 263 -6.31 4.89 -12.52
N ASN A 264 -5.29 5.19 -11.74
CA ASN A 264 -4.61 4.23 -10.91
C ASN A 264 -4.79 4.61 -9.45
N ARG A 265 -4.98 3.59 -8.62
CA ARG A 265 -5.00 3.71 -7.16
C ARG A 265 -3.67 3.22 -6.63
N VAL A 266 -2.92 4.09 -5.95
CA VAL A 266 -1.63 3.75 -5.36
C VAL A 266 -1.85 3.12 -3.99
N CYS A 267 -1.53 1.84 -3.87
CA CYS A 267 -1.51 1.11 -2.60
C CYS A 267 -0.09 1.10 -2.04
N VAL A 268 0.05 1.37 -0.74
CA VAL A 268 1.33 1.27 -0.03
C VAL A 268 1.42 -0.09 0.62
N ALA A 269 2.47 -0.84 0.32
CA ALA A 269 2.68 -2.20 0.80
C ALA A 269 2.92 -2.29 2.32
N GLN A 270 3.16 -1.14 2.96
CA GLN A 270 3.40 -1.05 4.39
C GLN A 270 2.28 -0.22 5.05
N PRO A 271 1.17 -0.86 5.45
CA PRO A 271 0.03 -0.16 6.00
C PRO A 271 0.37 0.63 7.26
N GLY A 272 1.25 0.13 8.12
CA GLY A 272 1.67 0.84 9.33
C GLY A 272 2.31 2.20 9.05
N LEU A 273 3.12 2.31 8.00
CA LEU A 273 3.70 3.59 7.56
C LEU A 273 2.60 4.60 7.19
N ARG A 274 1.64 4.17 6.36
CA ARG A 274 0.51 5.02 5.96
C ARG A 274 -0.35 5.44 7.15
N TYR A 275 -0.65 4.49 8.04
CA TYR A 275 -1.45 4.76 9.23
C TYR A 275 -0.80 5.80 10.17
N ALA A 276 0.51 5.66 10.45
CA ALA A 276 1.24 6.57 11.33
C ALA A 276 1.24 8.01 10.78
N GLN A 277 1.45 8.18 9.48
CA GLN A 277 1.42 9.51 8.84
C GLN A 277 0.00 10.09 8.80
N ALA A 278 -1.03 9.27 8.55
CA ALA A 278 -2.42 9.71 8.59
C ALA A 278 -2.85 10.14 10.01
N ASP A 279 -2.52 9.36 11.04
CA ASP A 279 -2.82 9.70 12.43
C ASP A 279 -2.14 11.01 12.86
N ALA A 280 -0.87 11.20 12.50
CA ALA A 280 -0.14 12.43 12.77
C ALA A 280 -0.76 13.65 12.07
N LEU A 281 -1.19 13.50 10.82
CA LEU A 281 -1.87 14.55 10.07
C LEU A 281 -3.21 14.96 10.74
N ILE A 282 -4.00 13.97 11.16
CA ILE A 282 -5.29 14.22 11.82
C ILE A 282 -5.08 14.90 13.18
N ARG A 283 -4.10 14.48 13.95
CA ARG A 283 -3.76 15.15 15.21
C ARG A 283 -3.37 16.60 14.99
N SER A 284 -2.60 16.89 13.95
CA SER A 284 -2.23 18.27 13.58
C SER A 284 -3.46 19.08 13.14
N LEU A 285 -4.38 18.47 12.40
CA LEU A 285 -5.63 19.09 11.98
C LEU A 285 -6.50 19.50 13.16
N LEU A 286 -6.60 18.66 14.20
CA LEU A 286 -7.41 18.95 15.39
C LEU A 286 -6.86 20.11 16.26
N LEU A 287 -5.66 20.59 15.99
CA LEU A 287 -5.11 21.81 16.59
C LEU A 287 -5.53 23.08 15.85
N ASP A 288 -6.13 22.96 14.67
CA ASP A 288 -6.60 24.10 13.88
C ASP A 288 -7.75 24.86 14.57
N GLU A 289 -7.85 26.14 14.27
CA GLU A 289 -8.89 27.03 14.86
C GLU A 289 -10.31 26.53 14.60
N THR A 290 -10.55 25.84 13.49
CA THR A 290 -11.85 25.24 13.12
C THR A 290 -12.38 24.31 14.21
N PHE A 291 -11.49 23.67 14.98
CA PHE A 291 -11.85 22.77 16.07
C PHE A 291 -11.77 23.42 17.45
N SER A 292 -11.47 24.72 17.54
CA SER A 292 -11.27 25.42 18.80
C SER A 292 -12.52 25.44 19.70
N ALA A 293 -13.70 25.44 19.09
CA ALA A 293 -14.99 25.41 19.80
C ALA A 293 -15.35 24.02 20.39
N LEU A 294 -14.64 22.95 20.01
CA LEU A 294 -14.89 21.59 20.48
C LEU A 294 -14.13 21.32 21.80
N SER A 295 -14.81 20.64 22.73
CA SER A 295 -14.16 20.09 23.90
C SER A 295 -13.13 19.00 23.53
N LEU A 296 -12.23 18.65 24.46
CA LEU A 296 -11.26 17.58 24.24
C LEU A 296 -11.93 16.24 23.90
N ALA A 297 -13.04 15.92 24.57
CA ALA A 297 -13.79 14.68 24.30
C ALA A 297 -14.38 14.66 22.89
N GLU A 298 -14.91 15.79 22.43
CA GLU A 298 -15.45 15.93 21.06
C GLU A 298 -14.34 15.83 20.02
N ARG A 299 -13.19 16.47 20.24
CA ARG A 299 -12.03 16.33 19.34
C ARG A 299 -11.55 14.89 19.26
N THR A 300 -11.47 14.18 20.37
CA THR A 300 -11.13 12.75 20.41
C THR A 300 -12.13 11.91 19.63
N ALA A 301 -13.42 12.20 19.76
CA ALA A 301 -14.47 11.50 19.01
C ALA A 301 -14.36 11.76 17.50
N VAL A 302 -14.06 12.99 17.08
CA VAL A 302 -13.78 13.35 15.68
C VAL A 302 -12.57 12.58 15.16
N GLN A 303 -11.46 12.57 15.90
CA GLN A 303 -10.26 11.82 15.54
C GLN A 303 -10.59 10.33 15.32
N GLN A 304 -11.26 9.71 16.28
CA GLN A 304 -11.61 8.28 16.18
C GLN A 304 -12.54 8.00 14.99
N ARG A 305 -13.48 8.89 14.71
CA ARG A 305 -14.37 8.77 13.57
C ARG A 305 -13.61 8.82 12.23
N ILE A 306 -12.73 9.81 12.05
CA ILE A 306 -11.90 9.95 10.86
C ILE A 306 -10.96 8.75 10.70
N LEU A 307 -10.29 8.33 11.77
CA LEU A 307 -9.41 7.16 11.74
C LEU A 307 -10.16 5.87 11.39
N THR A 308 -11.43 5.76 11.77
CA THR A 308 -12.25 4.60 11.39
C THR A 308 -12.50 4.54 9.89
N GLU A 309 -12.75 5.68 9.23
CA GLU A 309 -12.92 5.75 7.78
C GLU A 309 -11.60 5.46 7.06
N ILE A 310 -10.49 6.04 7.55
CA ILE A 310 -9.15 5.75 7.03
C ILE A 310 -8.83 4.26 7.11
N LYS A 311 -9.12 3.60 8.23
CA LYS A 311 -8.94 2.14 8.36
C LYS A 311 -9.80 1.36 7.38
N GLY A 312 -11.02 1.83 7.11
CA GLY A 312 -11.88 1.24 6.09
C GLY A 312 -11.21 1.24 4.72
N ARG A 313 -10.72 2.38 4.30
CA ARG A 313 -10.04 2.54 3.01
C ARG A 313 -8.70 1.81 2.96
N MET A 314 -7.94 1.78 4.06
CA MET A 314 -6.72 1.00 4.17
C MET A 314 -6.98 -0.51 4.07
N LEU A 315 -8.08 -0.99 4.63
CA LEU A 315 -8.49 -2.40 4.49
C LEU A 315 -8.75 -2.77 3.03
N GLU A 316 -9.40 -1.88 2.27
CA GLU A 316 -9.57 -2.08 0.82
C GLU A 316 -8.22 -2.15 0.11
N ASP A 317 -7.28 -1.24 0.40
CA ASP A 317 -5.93 -1.24 -0.19
C ASP A 317 -5.18 -2.55 0.13
N ILE A 318 -5.22 -3.02 1.36
CA ILE A 318 -4.60 -4.27 1.80
C ILE A 318 -5.17 -5.46 1.02
N VAL A 319 -6.50 -5.56 0.96
CA VAL A 319 -7.16 -6.67 0.27
C VAL A 319 -6.85 -6.66 -1.23
N LEU A 320 -6.90 -5.49 -1.87
CA LEU A 320 -6.56 -5.32 -3.28
C LEU A 320 -5.12 -5.75 -3.56
N LEU A 321 -4.17 -5.23 -2.79
CA LEU A 321 -2.75 -5.50 -2.95
C LEU A 321 -2.43 -6.98 -2.75
N GLU A 322 -2.84 -7.56 -1.62
CA GLU A 322 -2.54 -8.97 -1.33
C GLU A 322 -3.24 -9.92 -2.29
N THR A 323 -4.47 -9.58 -2.73
CA THR A 323 -5.15 -10.37 -3.77
C THR A 323 -4.42 -10.31 -5.11
N LYS A 324 -3.90 -9.14 -5.50
CA LYS A 324 -3.12 -8.97 -6.73
C LYS A 324 -1.83 -9.79 -6.67
N LEU A 325 -1.08 -9.68 -5.58
CA LEU A 325 0.19 -10.39 -5.41
C LEU A 325 0.00 -11.92 -5.38
N ALA A 326 -1.06 -12.41 -4.74
CA ALA A 326 -1.38 -13.83 -4.70
C ALA A 326 -1.96 -14.39 -6.01
N ASN A 327 -2.36 -13.54 -6.95
CA ASN A 327 -2.98 -13.95 -8.20
C ASN A 327 -2.30 -13.32 -9.43
N PRO A 328 -1.00 -13.57 -9.68
CA PRO A 328 -0.26 -12.91 -10.77
C PRO A 328 -0.81 -13.20 -12.18
N LYS A 329 -1.59 -14.29 -12.34
CA LYS A 329 -2.23 -14.68 -13.60
C LYS A 329 -3.64 -14.12 -13.77
N LYS A 330 -4.17 -13.38 -12.80
CA LYS A 330 -5.50 -12.79 -12.83
C LYS A 330 -5.39 -11.27 -12.79
N GLN A 331 -6.37 -10.60 -13.35
CA GLN A 331 -6.46 -9.16 -13.27
C GLN A 331 -7.27 -8.76 -12.03
N VAL A 332 -6.64 -7.98 -11.14
CA VAL A 332 -7.29 -7.41 -9.96
C VAL A 332 -7.40 -5.91 -10.17
N LEU A 333 -8.62 -5.38 -10.09
CA LEU A 333 -8.92 -3.99 -10.39
C LEU A 333 -10.09 -3.47 -9.55
N VAL A 334 -10.24 -2.15 -9.49
CA VAL A 334 -11.43 -1.46 -9.00
C VAL A 334 -12.32 -1.10 -10.20
N LEU A 335 -13.62 -1.27 -10.06
CA LEU A 335 -14.55 -0.94 -11.14
C LEU A 335 -15.52 0.14 -10.70
N GLN A 336 -15.35 1.34 -11.25
CA GLN A 336 -16.13 2.51 -10.91
C GLN A 336 -17.28 2.74 -11.90
N PHE A 337 -18.44 3.13 -11.34
CA PHE A 337 -19.64 3.49 -12.10
C PHE A 337 -19.99 4.96 -11.86
N PRO A 338 -20.89 5.56 -12.62
CA PRO A 338 -21.35 6.92 -12.35
C PRO A 338 -21.88 7.12 -10.93
N VAL A 339 -22.42 6.06 -10.31
CA VAL A 339 -22.85 6.05 -8.92
C VAL A 339 -22.33 4.78 -8.23
N GLY A 340 -21.30 4.91 -7.39
CA GLY A 340 -20.69 3.82 -6.64
C GLY A 340 -19.70 2.97 -7.45
N GLU A 341 -19.15 1.98 -6.81
CA GLU A 341 -18.08 1.13 -7.36
C GLU A 341 -18.25 -0.32 -6.90
N PHE A 342 -17.54 -1.24 -7.52
CA PHE A 342 -17.14 -2.50 -6.91
C PHE A 342 -15.74 -2.30 -6.35
N ASP A 343 -15.57 -2.49 -5.05
CA ASP A 343 -14.30 -2.26 -4.35
C ASP A 343 -13.18 -3.12 -4.92
N MET A 344 -13.51 -4.32 -5.41
CA MET A 344 -12.57 -5.19 -6.12
C MET A 344 -13.28 -6.08 -7.15
N VAL A 345 -12.67 -6.22 -8.32
CA VAL A 345 -13.02 -7.23 -9.32
C VAL A 345 -11.80 -8.10 -9.58
N VAL A 346 -11.99 -9.42 -9.52
CA VAL A 346 -10.96 -10.39 -9.87
C VAL A 346 -11.40 -11.08 -11.16
N PHE A 347 -10.71 -10.77 -12.25
CA PHE A 347 -10.98 -11.34 -13.58
C PHE A 347 -9.98 -12.45 -13.88
N ASP A 348 -10.49 -13.64 -14.13
CA ASP A 348 -9.70 -14.78 -14.58
C ASP A 348 -9.72 -14.81 -16.11
N THR A 349 -8.64 -14.38 -16.72
CA THR A 349 -8.51 -14.30 -18.18
C THR A 349 -8.58 -15.67 -18.86
N ASN A 350 -8.15 -16.73 -18.16
CA ASN A 350 -8.19 -18.10 -18.70
C ASN A 350 -9.61 -18.68 -18.66
N ALA A 351 -10.34 -18.42 -17.57
CA ALA A 351 -11.72 -18.87 -17.43
C ALA A 351 -12.73 -17.96 -18.15
N GLY A 352 -12.34 -16.75 -18.53
CA GLY A 352 -13.22 -15.73 -19.12
C GLY A 352 -14.37 -15.34 -18.18
N SER A 353 -14.14 -15.30 -16.88
CA SER A 353 -15.14 -15.03 -15.86
C SER A 353 -14.59 -14.17 -14.72
N CYS A 354 -15.47 -13.52 -13.98
CA CYS A 354 -15.05 -12.65 -12.89
C CYS A 354 -15.76 -12.94 -11.57
N ARG A 355 -15.17 -12.43 -10.48
CA ARG A 355 -15.78 -12.34 -9.15
C ARG A 355 -15.78 -10.89 -8.73
N ILE A 356 -16.83 -10.44 -8.06
CA ILE A 356 -16.99 -9.07 -7.59
C ILE A 356 -17.10 -9.00 -6.08
N PHE A 357 -16.51 -7.95 -5.51
CA PHE A 357 -16.34 -7.82 -4.07
C PHE A 357 -16.67 -6.41 -3.59
N GLU A 358 -17.28 -6.34 -2.41
CA GLU A 358 -17.32 -5.18 -1.53
C GLU A 358 -16.48 -5.46 -0.30
N ILE A 359 -15.76 -4.45 0.19
CA ILE A 359 -14.84 -4.60 1.34
C ILE A 359 -15.27 -3.61 2.42
N LYS A 360 -15.55 -4.12 3.63
CA LYS A 360 -16.13 -3.30 4.69
C LYS A 360 -15.44 -3.54 6.02
N HIS A 361 -14.97 -2.47 6.65
CA HIS A 361 -14.32 -2.53 7.97
C HIS A 361 -15.34 -2.66 9.13
N SER A 362 -16.52 -3.23 8.90
CA SER A 362 -17.54 -3.46 9.91
C SER A 362 -17.56 -4.91 10.37
N LYS A 363 -18.04 -5.15 11.59
CA LYS A 363 -18.28 -6.50 12.12
C LYS A 363 -19.71 -6.98 11.88
N GLU A 364 -20.63 -6.09 11.52
CA GLU A 364 -22.03 -6.40 11.32
C GLU A 364 -22.37 -6.44 9.83
N ALA A 365 -23.11 -7.46 9.42
CA ALA A 365 -23.68 -7.55 8.07
C ALA A 365 -24.89 -6.63 7.95
N ALA A 366 -24.96 -5.84 6.89
CA ALA A 366 -26.05 -4.92 6.64
C ALA A 366 -26.40 -4.83 5.13
N PRO A 367 -27.69 -4.74 4.76
CA PRO A 367 -28.12 -4.70 3.35
C PRO A 367 -27.46 -3.61 2.51
N ARG A 368 -27.12 -2.47 3.11
CA ARG A 368 -26.43 -1.37 2.43
C ARG A 368 -25.04 -1.74 1.88
N GLN A 369 -24.41 -2.79 2.45
CA GLN A 369 -23.05 -3.19 2.09
C GLN A 369 -22.96 -3.94 0.75
N TYR A 370 -24.03 -4.62 0.35
CA TYR A 370 -24.06 -5.38 -0.90
C TYR A 370 -24.98 -4.79 -1.98
N ARG A 371 -25.51 -3.60 -1.75
CA ARG A 371 -26.46 -2.96 -2.68
C ARG A 371 -25.93 -2.86 -4.12
N HIS A 372 -24.62 -2.63 -4.27
CA HIS A 372 -23.99 -2.54 -5.58
C HIS A 372 -23.82 -3.92 -6.23
N LEU A 373 -23.58 -4.97 -5.45
CA LEU A 373 -23.41 -6.34 -5.94
C LEU A 373 -24.72 -6.93 -6.51
N ILE A 374 -25.88 -6.40 -6.11
CA ILE A 374 -27.19 -6.82 -6.60
C ILE A 374 -27.78 -5.89 -7.67
N ASP A 375 -27.10 -4.80 -7.98
CA ASP A 375 -27.51 -3.86 -9.02
C ASP A 375 -27.40 -4.51 -10.39
N ALA A 376 -28.56 -4.72 -11.04
CA ALA A 376 -28.66 -5.48 -12.31
C ALA A 376 -27.91 -4.79 -13.45
N GLU A 377 -27.91 -3.45 -13.49
CA GLU A 377 -27.25 -2.69 -14.56
C GLU A 377 -25.73 -2.79 -14.43
N LYS A 378 -25.19 -2.61 -13.21
CA LYS A 378 -23.76 -2.76 -12.93
C LYS A 378 -23.28 -4.18 -13.21
N CYS A 379 -24.03 -5.18 -12.78
CA CYS A 379 -23.70 -6.57 -13.07
C CYS A 379 -23.67 -6.83 -14.58
N ALA A 380 -24.69 -6.38 -15.34
CA ALA A 380 -24.76 -6.58 -16.78
C ALA A 380 -23.59 -5.88 -17.52
N GLN A 381 -23.24 -4.64 -17.14
CA GLN A 381 -22.09 -3.93 -17.70
C GLN A 381 -20.77 -4.67 -17.40
N THR A 382 -20.63 -5.21 -16.19
CA THR A 382 -19.46 -5.98 -15.77
C THR A 382 -19.36 -7.29 -16.54
N GLU A 383 -20.47 -8.05 -16.65
CA GLU A 383 -20.51 -9.32 -17.40
C GLU A 383 -20.24 -9.12 -18.89
N HIS A 384 -20.73 -8.03 -19.46
CA HIS A 384 -20.45 -7.71 -20.86
C HIS A 384 -18.94 -7.57 -21.13
N ARG A 385 -18.18 -7.07 -20.15
CA ARG A 385 -16.73 -6.81 -20.30
C ARG A 385 -15.85 -7.95 -19.82
N TYR A 386 -16.19 -8.57 -18.69
CA TYR A 386 -15.35 -9.53 -17.97
C TYR A 386 -15.93 -10.93 -17.92
N GLY A 387 -16.99 -11.20 -18.71
CA GLY A 387 -17.67 -12.49 -18.69
C GLY A 387 -18.53 -12.71 -17.44
N PRO A 388 -19.09 -13.91 -17.28
CA PRO A 388 -20.05 -14.20 -16.21
C PRO A 388 -19.50 -13.91 -14.82
N ILE A 389 -20.32 -13.32 -13.96
CA ILE A 389 -20.02 -13.15 -12.54
C ILE A 389 -20.24 -14.48 -11.83
N THR A 390 -19.18 -15.14 -11.43
CA THR A 390 -19.19 -16.47 -10.77
C THR A 390 -19.34 -16.39 -9.26
N GLY A 391 -19.19 -15.21 -8.65
CA GLY A 391 -19.35 -15.01 -7.21
C GLY A 391 -19.47 -13.55 -6.84
N LYS A 392 -20.27 -13.30 -5.79
CA LYS A 392 -20.53 -11.99 -5.20
C LYS A 392 -20.20 -12.04 -3.72
N PHE A 393 -19.25 -11.24 -3.28
CA PHE A 393 -18.67 -11.33 -1.94
C PHE A 393 -18.71 -9.99 -1.23
N VAL A 394 -18.98 -10.02 0.06
CA VAL A 394 -18.70 -8.93 1.00
C VAL A 394 -17.61 -9.41 1.94
N LEU A 395 -16.42 -8.84 1.83
CA LEU A 395 -15.33 -9.09 2.78
C LEU A 395 -15.49 -8.14 3.96
N TYR A 396 -15.63 -8.68 5.16
CA TYR A 396 -15.89 -7.89 6.36
C TYR A 396 -15.25 -8.53 7.60
N ARG A 397 -15.36 -7.91 8.76
CA ARG A 397 -14.69 -8.36 9.98
C ARG A 397 -15.56 -9.28 10.86
N GLY A 398 -16.78 -9.61 10.43
CA GLY A 398 -17.69 -10.54 11.13
C GLY A 398 -17.45 -11.99 10.71
N GLU A 399 -18.29 -12.89 11.24
CA GLU A 399 -18.25 -14.31 10.92
C GLU A 399 -18.76 -14.58 9.49
N SER A 400 -18.14 -15.53 8.82
CA SER A 400 -18.50 -15.92 7.45
C SER A 400 -19.93 -16.49 7.42
N GLN A 401 -20.80 -15.97 6.54
CA GLN A 401 -22.21 -16.33 6.41
C GLN A 401 -22.74 -16.03 5.00
N VAL A 402 -23.95 -16.49 4.70
CA VAL A 402 -24.64 -16.16 3.45
C VAL A 402 -25.90 -15.35 3.77
N VAL A 403 -26.04 -14.17 3.15
CA VAL A 403 -27.18 -13.28 3.30
C VAL A 403 -27.77 -12.98 1.93
N GLU A 404 -29.02 -13.38 1.67
CA GLU A 404 -29.73 -13.15 0.39
C GLU A 404 -28.93 -13.59 -0.85
N GLY A 405 -28.19 -14.69 -0.75
CA GLY A 405 -27.36 -15.23 -1.84
C GLY A 405 -26.02 -14.55 -2.03
N ILE A 406 -25.68 -13.54 -1.23
CA ILE A 406 -24.39 -12.89 -1.18
C ILE A 406 -23.50 -13.58 -0.12
N GLN A 407 -22.27 -13.86 -0.47
CA GLN A 407 -21.32 -14.49 0.43
C GLN A 407 -20.62 -13.42 1.27
N TYR A 408 -20.96 -13.36 2.54
CA TYR A 408 -20.21 -12.60 3.53
C TYR A 408 -19.07 -13.47 4.03
N GLN A 409 -17.84 -13.02 3.82
CA GLN A 409 -16.64 -13.75 4.23
C GLN A 409 -15.82 -12.91 5.20
N ASN A 410 -15.31 -13.56 6.26
CA ASN A 410 -14.39 -12.89 7.17
C ASN A 410 -13.12 -12.50 6.40
N VAL A 411 -12.73 -11.22 6.48
CA VAL A 411 -11.61 -10.66 5.73
C VAL A 411 -10.27 -11.25 6.16
N GLU A 412 -10.11 -11.59 7.43
CA GLU A 412 -8.89 -12.22 7.95
C GLU A 412 -8.75 -13.64 7.41
N GLU A 413 -9.85 -14.43 7.42
CA GLU A 413 -9.90 -15.75 6.79
C GLU A 413 -9.60 -15.68 5.29
N TYR A 414 -10.13 -14.68 4.60
CA TYR A 414 -9.85 -14.46 3.18
C TYR A 414 -8.36 -14.20 2.94
N LEU A 415 -7.76 -13.26 3.67
CA LEU A 415 -6.33 -12.92 3.53
C LEU A 415 -5.42 -14.12 3.88
N LEU A 416 -5.77 -14.89 4.91
CA LEU A 416 -5.05 -16.13 5.26
C LEU A 416 -5.17 -17.21 4.18
N SER A 417 -6.23 -17.21 3.37
CA SER A 417 -6.44 -18.16 2.27
C SER A 417 -5.67 -17.82 0.99
N LEU A 418 -5.09 -16.64 0.90
CA LEU A 418 -4.26 -16.19 -0.23
C LEU A 418 -2.90 -16.91 -0.16
N ALA A 419 -2.68 -17.89 -1.03
CA ALA A 419 -1.46 -18.71 -1.04
C ALA A 419 -0.44 -18.14 -2.03
#